data_f5021bfc342f6947fe5b2270bd385d7e
#
_entry.id   f5021bfc342f6947fe5b2270bd385d7e
#
_cell.length_a   1.000
_cell.length_b   1.000
_cell.length_c   1.000
_cell.angle_alpha   90.00
_cell.angle_beta   90.00
_cell.angle_gamma   90.00
#
_symmetry.space_group_name_H-M   'P 1'
#
loop_
_entity.id
_entity.type
_entity.pdbx_description
1 polymer ?
#
loop_
_entity_poly.entity_id
_entity_poly.type
_entity_poly.pdbx_seq_one_letter_code
_entity_poly.pdbx_strand_id
1 'polypeptide(L)'
;DTFPSKDLLTVIREYDSSKESVLNLLVTPQQFARAVVIEKQYKDLSHTHLRGMLNSVIFREDADAAEFIEAIGAVDGGCDALADYLMEHWGRVESFVHTGTFDPMEDDGTIVPESALVAAAYAKPRVERDEARDGDWMELTWTLHHAHPDLFIGVMTILRNRFHAFQAAQDAGEKDEDGEVPEHVEGEK
;
A
#
# COMPACT_ATOMS: atom_id res chain seq x y z
N ASP A 1 13.02 -7.72 -28.48
CA ASP A 1 13.20 -8.88 -27.58
C ASP A 1 12.69 -8.45 -26.20
N THR A 2 11.53 -8.97 -25.85
CA THR A 2 10.88 -8.67 -24.56
C THR A 2 11.36 -9.67 -23.53
N PHE A 3 11.99 -9.19 -22.48
CA PHE A 3 12.41 -10.02 -21.36
C PHE A 3 11.16 -10.60 -20.64
N PRO A 4 11.02 -11.92 -20.44
CA PRO A 4 9.84 -12.49 -19.81
C PRO A 4 9.67 -11.98 -18.37
N SER A 5 8.44 -11.63 -17.98
CA SER A 5 8.16 -11.07 -16.66
C SER A 5 8.56 -11.97 -15.49
N LYS A 6 8.57 -13.31 -15.70
CA LYS A 6 9.03 -14.29 -14.69
C LYS A 6 10.53 -14.24 -14.47
N ASP A 7 11.30 -14.08 -15.53
CA ASP A 7 12.77 -14.01 -15.45
C ASP A 7 13.18 -12.67 -14.84
N LEU A 8 12.43 -11.61 -15.15
CA LEU A 8 12.59 -10.31 -14.51
C LEU A 8 12.36 -10.40 -12.99
N LEU A 9 11.31 -11.10 -12.57
CA LEU A 9 10.99 -11.31 -11.16
C LEU A 9 12.14 -12.02 -10.43
N THR A 10 12.72 -13.06 -11.03
CA THR A 10 13.83 -13.81 -10.44
C THR A 10 15.05 -12.91 -10.23
N VAL A 11 15.34 -12.05 -11.19
CA VAL A 11 16.47 -11.11 -11.09
C VAL A 11 16.22 -10.03 -10.04
N ILE A 12 14.99 -9.48 -9.95
CA ILE A 12 14.64 -8.49 -8.94
C ILE A 12 14.65 -9.12 -7.54
N ARG A 13 14.25 -10.39 -7.39
CA ARG A 13 14.26 -11.12 -6.12
C ARG A 13 15.65 -11.39 -5.55
N GLU A 14 16.60 -11.70 -6.41
CA GLU A 14 18.00 -11.97 -6.01
C GLU A 14 18.77 -10.66 -5.72
N TYR A 15 18.12 -9.53 -5.92
CA TYR A 15 18.77 -8.24 -5.84
C TYR A 15 18.83 -7.71 -4.40
N ASP A 16 20.06 -7.46 -3.97
CA ASP A 16 20.35 -6.69 -2.76
C ASP A 16 20.02 -5.20 -3.04
N SER A 17 19.04 -4.66 -2.32
CA SER A 17 18.55 -3.28 -2.46
C SER A 17 19.62 -2.18 -2.33
N SER A 18 20.85 -2.57 -1.96
CA SER A 18 22.01 -1.68 -1.85
C SER A 18 22.75 -1.46 -3.18
N LYS A 19 22.37 -2.14 -4.27
CA LYS A 19 23.07 -2.05 -5.57
C LYS A 19 22.08 -1.68 -6.67
N GLU A 20 22.35 -0.56 -7.36
CA GLU A 20 21.66 -0.21 -8.59
C GLU A 20 21.84 -1.32 -9.64
N SER A 21 20.77 -2.00 -10.00
CA SER A 21 20.80 -3.00 -11.06
C SER A 21 20.59 -2.32 -12.41
N VAL A 22 21.46 -2.61 -13.37
CA VAL A 22 21.29 -2.20 -14.77
C VAL A 22 19.93 -2.67 -15.33
N LEU A 23 19.36 -3.75 -14.79
CA LEU A 23 18.05 -4.26 -15.19
C LEU A 23 16.90 -3.36 -14.72
N ASN A 24 17.04 -2.71 -13.55
CA ASN A 24 16.05 -1.75 -13.09
C ASN A 24 15.97 -0.52 -14.02
N LEU A 25 17.07 -0.17 -14.68
CA LEU A 25 17.13 0.90 -15.67
C LEU A 25 16.49 0.54 -17.01
N LEU A 26 16.39 -0.75 -17.33
CA LEU A 26 15.89 -1.24 -18.62
C LEU A 26 14.43 -1.71 -18.57
N VAL A 27 13.84 -1.82 -17.39
CA VAL A 27 12.48 -2.32 -17.22
C VAL A 27 11.46 -1.28 -17.67
N THR A 28 10.51 -1.68 -18.52
CA THR A 28 9.39 -0.82 -18.89
C THR A 28 8.32 -0.82 -17.80
N PRO A 29 7.50 0.24 -17.69
CA PRO A 29 6.39 0.31 -16.73
C PRO A 29 5.46 -0.91 -16.82
N GLN A 30 5.11 -1.36 -18.02
CA GLN A 30 4.21 -2.50 -18.24
C GLN A 30 4.84 -3.85 -17.82
N GLN A 31 6.15 -4.04 -18.03
CA GLN A 31 6.86 -5.23 -17.56
C GLN A 31 6.94 -5.25 -16.05
N PHE A 32 7.24 -4.11 -15.45
CA PHE A 32 7.30 -3.95 -14.00
C PHE A 32 5.95 -4.20 -13.34
N ALA A 33 4.87 -3.59 -13.85
CA ALA A 33 3.52 -3.76 -13.35
C ALA A 33 3.11 -5.24 -13.27
N ARG A 34 3.39 -6.01 -14.33
CA ARG A 34 3.13 -7.46 -14.33
C ARG A 34 3.99 -8.21 -13.30
N ALA A 35 5.25 -7.82 -13.12
CA ALA A 35 6.12 -8.43 -12.11
C ALA A 35 5.59 -8.17 -10.70
N VAL A 36 5.14 -6.96 -10.39
CA VAL A 36 4.54 -6.58 -9.10
C VAL A 36 3.32 -7.44 -8.77
N VAL A 37 2.41 -7.64 -9.73
CA VAL A 37 1.19 -8.45 -9.53
C VAL A 37 1.52 -9.93 -9.38
N ILE A 38 2.46 -10.46 -10.18
CA ILE A 38 2.92 -11.85 -10.05
C ILE A 38 3.53 -12.06 -8.66
N GLU A 39 4.37 -11.14 -8.20
CA GLU A 39 5.01 -11.18 -6.90
C GLU A 39 3.99 -11.33 -5.77
N LYS A 40 2.94 -10.50 -5.81
CA LYS A 40 1.83 -10.57 -4.85
C LYS A 40 1.10 -11.92 -4.88
N GLN A 41 0.86 -12.50 -6.06
CA GLN A 41 0.12 -13.76 -6.22
C GLN A 41 0.86 -14.96 -5.64
N TYR A 42 2.19 -14.99 -5.68
CA TYR A 42 2.98 -16.11 -5.19
C TYR A 42 3.16 -16.13 -3.66
N LYS A 43 2.58 -15.18 -2.92
CA LYS A 43 2.43 -15.13 -1.44
C LYS A 43 3.68 -15.39 -0.58
N ASP A 44 4.84 -15.62 -1.19
CA ASP A 44 6.07 -15.98 -0.46
C ASP A 44 6.86 -14.77 0.04
N LEU A 45 6.37 -13.55 -0.25
CA LEU A 45 7.12 -12.35 0.06
C LEU A 45 6.46 -11.54 1.15
N SER A 46 7.27 -11.25 2.14
CA SER A 46 6.98 -10.24 3.15
C SER A 46 6.70 -8.89 2.46
N HIS A 47 5.86 -8.05 3.06
CA HIS A 47 5.65 -6.65 2.64
C HIS A 47 6.97 -5.90 2.36
N THR A 48 8.05 -6.29 3.04
CA THR A 48 9.40 -5.77 2.87
C THR A 48 9.95 -5.99 1.44
N HIS A 49 9.70 -7.14 0.82
CA HIS A 49 10.14 -7.41 -0.55
C HIS A 49 9.37 -6.61 -1.58
N LEU A 50 8.04 -6.54 -1.44
CA LEU A 50 7.21 -5.71 -2.31
C LEU A 50 7.65 -4.24 -2.23
N ARG A 51 7.91 -3.74 -1.02
CA ARG A 51 8.41 -2.39 -0.80
C ARG A 51 9.77 -2.17 -1.46
N GLY A 52 10.73 -3.05 -1.22
CA GLY A 52 12.06 -2.95 -1.82
C GLY A 52 12.01 -2.96 -3.34
N MET A 53 11.17 -3.81 -3.94
CA MET A 53 10.98 -3.88 -5.38
C MET A 53 10.36 -2.59 -5.94
N LEU A 54 9.31 -2.06 -5.32
CA LEU A 54 8.66 -0.83 -5.74
C LEU A 54 9.62 0.36 -5.63
N ASN A 55 10.27 0.52 -4.48
CA ASN A 55 11.16 1.65 -4.24
C ASN A 55 12.37 1.66 -5.17
N SER A 56 12.96 0.50 -5.46
CA SER A 56 14.14 0.41 -6.32
C SER A 56 13.89 0.74 -7.80
N VAL A 57 12.64 0.70 -8.24
CA VAL A 57 12.28 0.94 -9.65
C VAL A 57 11.55 2.27 -9.83
N ILE A 58 10.57 2.57 -8.97
CA ILE A 58 9.68 3.73 -9.14
C ILE A 58 10.40 5.04 -8.80
N PHE A 59 11.18 5.05 -7.70
CA PHE A 59 11.78 6.29 -7.18
C PHE A 59 13.23 6.52 -7.58
N ARG A 60 13.72 5.84 -8.61
CA ARG A 60 15.03 6.11 -9.19
C ARG A 60 15.02 7.48 -9.89
N GLU A 61 16.17 8.14 -9.97
CA GLU A 61 16.29 9.52 -10.48
C GLU A 61 15.81 9.71 -11.92
N ASP A 62 15.94 8.69 -12.77
CA ASP A 62 15.60 8.71 -14.19
C ASP A 62 14.21 8.13 -14.50
N ALA A 63 13.45 7.68 -13.49
CA ALA A 63 12.10 7.15 -13.68
C ALA A 63 11.02 8.22 -13.55
N ASP A 64 9.98 8.12 -14.37
CA ASP A 64 8.71 8.79 -14.13
C ASP A 64 7.85 7.92 -13.21
N ALA A 65 7.84 8.24 -11.92
CA ALA A 65 7.08 7.51 -10.91
C ALA A 65 5.59 7.43 -11.26
N ALA A 66 5.02 8.48 -11.85
CA ALA A 66 3.61 8.50 -12.23
C ALA A 66 3.31 7.47 -13.33
N GLU A 67 4.18 7.34 -14.34
CA GLU A 67 4.01 6.35 -15.42
C GLU A 67 4.06 4.91 -14.89
N PHE A 68 4.97 4.61 -13.97
CA PHE A 68 5.06 3.29 -13.36
C PHE A 68 3.83 2.97 -12.49
N ILE A 69 3.35 3.93 -11.71
CA ILE A 69 2.16 3.78 -10.86
C ILE A 69 0.92 3.56 -11.72
N GLU A 70 0.75 4.33 -12.81
CA GLU A 70 -0.34 4.16 -13.76
C GLU A 70 -0.33 2.75 -14.38
N ALA A 71 0.84 2.29 -14.82
CA ALA A 71 0.97 0.96 -15.40
C ALA A 71 0.63 -0.15 -14.39
N ILE A 72 1.00 -0.01 -13.12
CA ILE A 72 0.60 -0.95 -12.06
C ILE A 72 -0.92 -0.94 -11.89
N GLY A 73 -1.53 0.23 -11.79
CA GLY A 73 -2.98 0.37 -11.65
C GLY A 73 -3.80 -0.18 -12.81
N ALA A 74 -3.23 -0.19 -14.01
CA ALA A 74 -3.87 -0.70 -15.23
C ALA A 74 -3.89 -2.25 -15.31
N VAL A 75 -3.11 -2.94 -14.48
CA VAL A 75 -3.08 -4.43 -14.45
C VAL A 75 -4.05 -4.94 -13.41
N ASP A 76 -4.75 -6.03 -13.72
CA ASP A 76 -5.63 -6.72 -12.77
C ASP A 76 -4.86 -7.13 -11.50
N GLY A 77 -5.37 -6.73 -10.33
CA GLY A 77 -4.67 -6.88 -9.04
C GLY A 77 -3.62 -5.81 -8.72
N GLY A 78 -3.36 -4.85 -9.60
CA GLY A 78 -2.39 -3.78 -9.39
C GLY A 78 -2.78 -2.82 -8.27
N CYS A 79 -4.04 -2.39 -8.21
CA CYS A 79 -4.55 -1.57 -7.09
C CYS A 79 -4.41 -2.29 -5.75
N ASP A 80 -4.64 -3.60 -5.74
CA ASP A 80 -4.42 -4.44 -4.56
C ASP A 80 -2.97 -4.48 -4.12
N ALA A 81 -2.02 -4.52 -5.06
CA ALA A 81 -0.59 -4.49 -4.73
C ALA A 81 -0.15 -3.14 -4.16
N LEU A 82 -0.67 -2.04 -4.70
CA LEU A 82 -0.42 -0.69 -4.16
C LEU A 82 -1.04 -0.53 -2.77
N ALA A 83 -2.23 -1.08 -2.53
CA ALA A 83 -2.85 -1.08 -1.21
C ALA A 83 -2.04 -1.92 -0.21
N ASP A 84 -1.50 -3.09 -0.58
CA ASP A 84 -0.62 -3.88 0.27
C ASP A 84 0.64 -3.12 0.66
N TYR A 85 1.22 -2.39 -0.29
CA TYR A 85 2.40 -1.55 -0.06
C TYR A 85 2.14 -0.47 1.01
N LEU A 86 0.96 0.14 1.00
CA LEU A 86 0.59 1.24 1.90
C LEU A 86 0.01 0.77 3.25
N MET A 87 -0.34 -0.53 3.41
CA MET A 87 -1.09 -1.03 4.56
C MET A 87 -0.45 -0.73 5.91
N GLU A 88 0.87 -0.88 6.03
CA GLU A 88 1.60 -0.63 7.28
C GLU A 88 1.57 0.85 7.71
N HIS A 89 1.25 1.74 6.77
CA HIS A 89 1.22 3.19 6.97
C HIS A 89 -0.19 3.77 6.96
N TRP A 90 -1.22 2.90 7.05
CA TRP A 90 -2.61 3.32 6.89
C TRP A 90 -2.97 4.55 7.73
N GLY A 91 -2.66 4.58 9.02
CA GLY A 91 -3.03 5.71 9.88
C GLY A 91 -2.49 7.07 9.40
N ARG A 92 -1.30 7.11 8.80
CA ARG A 92 -0.73 8.33 8.22
C ARG A 92 -1.27 8.63 6.82
N VAL A 93 -1.56 7.60 6.04
CA VAL A 93 -2.24 7.72 4.75
C VAL A 93 -3.67 8.23 4.95
N GLU A 94 -4.36 7.73 5.97
CA GLU A 94 -5.70 8.21 6.38
C GLU A 94 -5.66 9.67 6.82
N SER A 95 -4.65 10.07 7.59
CA SER A 95 -4.43 11.49 7.94
C SER A 95 -4.29 12.35 6.68
N PHE A 96 -3.56 11.87 5.66
CA PHE A 96 -3.44 12.58 4.40
C PHE A 96 -4.79 12.72 3.68
N VAL A 97 -5.63 11.69 3.70
CA VAL A 97 -6.99 11.75 3.13
C VAL A 97 -7.83 12.82 3.82
N HIS A 98 -7.75 12.92 5.15
CA HIS A 98 -8.57 13.85 5.92
C HIS A 98 -8.06 15.29 5.90
N THR A 99 -6.75 15.47 6.00
CA THR A 99 -6.14 16.77 6.29
C THR A 99 -5.29 17.32 5.15
N GLY A 100 -4.86 16.45 4.21
CA GLY A 100 -3.89 16.78 3.17
C GLY A 100 -2.44 16.83 3.69
N THR A 101 -2.16 16.32 4.91
CA THR A 101 -0.82 16.17 5.48
C THR A 101 -0.61 14.76 6.01
N PHE A 102 0.65 14.35 6.19
CA PHE A 102 0.98 13.04 6.77
C PHE A 102 1.18 13.10 8.30
N ASP A 103 0.81 14.20 8.94
CA ASP A 103 0.90 14.33 10.39
C ASP A 103 -0.09 13.36 11.07
N PRO A 104 0.32 12.68 12.14
CA PRO A 104 -0.56 11.78 12.84
C PRO A 104 -1.80 12.52 13.37
N MET A 105 -2.98 11.93 13.15
CA MET A 105 -4.23 12.38 13.76
C MET A 105 -4.48 11.55 15.02
N GLU A 106 -5.24 12.13 15.97
CA GLU A 106 -5.84 11.32 17.03
C GLU A 106 -6.88 10.40 16.39
N ASP A 107 -6.73 9.10 16.63
CA ASP A 107 -7.71 8.10 16.18
C ASP A 107 -8.96 8.23 17.07
N ASP A 108 -10.01 8.79 16.51
CA ASP A 108 -11.32 8.93 17.17
C ASP A 108 -12.27 7.77 16.82
N GLY A 109 -11.76 6.75 16.13
CA GLY A 109 -12.54 5.61 15.66
C GLY A 109 -13.49 5.94 14.51
N THR A 110 -13.38 7.13 13.91
CA THR A 110 -14.26 7.55 12.82
C THR A 110 -13.77 6.93 11.51
N ILE A 111 -14.67 6.14 10.93
CA ILE A 111 -14.41 5.51 9.61
C ILE A 111 -14.48 6.57 8.52
N VAL A 112 -13.45 6.65 7.69
CA VAL A 112 -13.42 7.51 6.49
C VAL A 112 -14.56 7.09 5.55
N PRO A 113 -15.59 7.93 5.32
CA PRO A 113 -16.63 7.60 4.37
C PRO A 113 -16.10 7.66 2.94
N GLU A 114 -16.68 6.87 2.03
CA GLU A 114 -16.29 6.86 0.63
C GLU A 114 -16.36 8.25 -0.03
N SER A 115 -17.34 9.05 0.36
CA SER A 115 -17.47 10.43 -0.11
C SER A 115 -16.28 11.31 0.27
N ALA A 116 -15.63 11.05 1.41
CA ALA A 116 -14.43 11.76 1.83
C ALA A 116 -13.21 11.37 0.98
N LEU A 117 -13.10 10.10 0.57
CA LEU A 117 -12.04 9.65 -0.35
C LEU A 117 -12.15 10.37 -1.69
N VAL A 118 -13.36 10.45 -2.24
CA VAL A 118 -13.61 11.18 -3.50
C VAL A 118 -13.29 12.66 -3.34
N ALA A 119 -13.75 13.29 -2.26
CA ALA A 119 -13.46 14.70 -2.01
C ALA A 119 -11.95 14.96 -1.84
N ALA A 120 -11.26 14.08 -1.11
CA ALA A 120 -9.82 14.17 -0.90
C ALA A 120 -9.03 14.06 -2.21
N ALA A 121 -9.40 13.14 -3.10
CA ALA A 121 -8.69 12.89 -4.35
C ALA A 121 -8.62 14.12 -5.28
N TYR A 122 -9.59 15.04 -5.16
CA TYR A 122 -9.64 16.27 -5.95
C TYR A 122 -9.32 17.54 -5.15
N ALA A 123 -9.04 17.40 -3.84
CA ALA A 123 -8.60 18.51 -3.02
C ALA A 123 -7.11 18.79 -3.25
N LYS A 124 -6.69 20.05 -3.10
CA LYS A 124 -5.25 20.34 -3.10
C LYS A 124 -4.65 19.86 -1.78
N PRO A 125 -3.62 18.97 -1.79
CA PRO A 125 -2.94 18.58 -0.56
C PRO A 125 -2.24 19.78 0.07
N ARG A 126 -2.07 19.75 1.38
CA ARG A 126 -1.35 20.79 2.10
C ARG A 126 0.16 20.57 2.10
N VAL A 127 0.57 19.30 1.99
CA VAL A 127 1.97 18.92 1.88
C VAL A 127 2.46 19.16 0.45
N GLU A 128 3.59 19.82 0.30
CA GLU A 128 4.22 20.01 -1.01
C GLU A 128 5.02 18.76 -1.40
N ARG A 129 5.31 18.62 -2.72
CA ARG A 129 6.01 17.46 -3.25
C ARG A 129 7.35 17.18 -2.57
N ASP A 130 8.13 18.24 -2.35
CA ASP A 130 9.47 18.11 -1.75
C ASP A 130 9.44 17.60 -0.32
N GLU A 131 8.35 17.85 0.42
CA GLU A 131 8.12 17.34 1.78
C GLU A 131 7.72 15.85 1.77
N ALA A 132 7.04 15.41 0.70
CA ALA A 132 6.62 14.01 0.52
C ALA A 132 7.71 13.16 -0.15
N ARG A 133 8.79 13.76 -0.66
CA ARG A 133 9.82 13.09 -1.44
C ARG A 133 10.80 12.33 -0.57
N ASP A 134 10.39 11.15 -0.13
CA ASP A 134 11.19 10.25 0.70
C ASP A 134 11.59 8.93 0.00
N GLY A 135 11.17 8.75 -1.27
CA GLY A 135 11.42 7.52 -2.03
C GLY A 135 10.66 6.30 -1.49
N ASP A 136 9.59 6.50 -0.74
CA ASP A 136 8.80 5.46 -0.11
C ASP A 136 7.29 5.79 -0.17
N TRP A 137 6.52 5.33 0.79
CA TRP A 137 5.06 5.38 0.85
C TRP A 137 4.46 6.80 0.82
N MET A 138 5.14 7.82 1.38
CA MET A 138 4.66 9.21 1.30
C MET A 138 4.71 9.73 -0.13
N GLU A 139 5.82 9.49 -0.82
CA GLU A 139 5.97 9.90 -2.22
C GLU A 139 5.00 9.12 -3.13
N LEU A 140 4.78 7.81 -2.86
CA LEU A 140 3.79 7.03 -3.58
C LEU A 140 2.38 7.60 -3.39
N THR A 141 1.97 7.87 -2.15
CA THR A 141 0.65 8.41 -1.82
C THR A 141 0.43 9.78 -2.47
N TRP A 142 1.44 10.65 -2.39
CA TRP A 142 1.39 11.97 -2.99
C TRP A 142 1.28 11.89 -4.52
N THR A 143 2.07 11.02 -5.15
CA THR A 143 2.07 10.84 -6.62
C THR A 143 0.75 10.24 -7.10
N LEU A 144 0.21 9.23 -6.41
CA LEU A 144 -1.13 8.70 -6.68
C LEU A 144 -2.18 9.81 -6.65
N HIS A 145 -2.21 10.59 -5.59
CA HIS A 145 -3.16 11.67 -5.42
C HIS A 145 -3.03 12.74 -6.51
N HIS A 146 -1.80 13.16 -6.80
CA HIS A 146 -1.55 14.29 -7.71
C HIS A 146 -1.72 13.94 -9.19
N ALA A 147 -1.21 12.76 -9.59
CA ALA A 147 -1.17 12.36 -11.00
C ALA A 147 -2.37 11.49 -11.41
N HIS A 148 -2.92 10.70 -10.48
CA HIS A 148 -3.91 9.66 -10.79
C HIS A 148 -5.05 9.62 -9.76
N PRO A 149 -5.91 10.65 -9.67
CA PRO A 149 -6.95 10.75 -8.63
C PRO A 149 -7.94 9.57 -8.65
N ASP A 150 -8.29 9.04 -9.81
CA ASP A 150 -9.18 7.86 -9.90
C ASP A 150 -8.52 6.60 -9.36
N LEU A 151 -7.23 6.41 -9.65
CA LEU A 151 -6.43 5.31 -9.11
C LEU A 151 -6.25 5.46 -7.60
N PHE A 152 -6.02 6.69 -7.12
CA PHE A 152 -5.97 7.01 -5.69
C PHE A 152 -7.24 6.57 -4.98
N ILE A 153 -8.43 6.93 -5.49
CA ILE A 153 -9.73 6.50 -4.93
C ILE A 153 -9.81 4.98 -4.86
N GLY A 154 -9.44 4.27 -5.93
CA GLY A 154 -9.47 2.82 -5.98
C GLY A 154 -8.57 2.16 -4.91
N VAL A 155 -7.32 2.60 -4.82
CA VAL A 155 -6.35 2.10 -3.85
C VAL A 155 -6.79 2.41 -2.41
N MET A 156 -7.23 3.65 -2.12
CA MET A 156 -7.70 4.04 -0.79
C MET A 156 -8.96 3.29 -0.38
N THR A 157 -9.86 2.99 -1.32
CA THR A 157 -11.06 2.18 -1.04
C THR A 157 -10.68 0.76 -0.62
N ILE A 158 -9.75 0.11 -1.32
CA ILE A 158 -9.25 -1.21 -0.97
C ILE A 158 -8.60 -1.19 0.41
N LEU A 159 -7.72 -0.22 0.65
CA LEU A 159 -6.96 -0.07 1.87
C LEU A 159 -7.87 0.12 3.09
N ARG A 160 -8.83 1.05 2.99
CA ARG A 160 -9.87 1.27 4.00
C ARG A 160 -10.65 0.00 4.33
N ASN A 161 -11.15 -0.69 3.30
CA ASN A 161 -11.97 -1.89 3.50
C ASN A 161 -11.18 -3.02 4.19
N ARG A 162 -9.90 -3.16 3.88
CA ARG A 162 -9.02 -4.14 4.55
C ARG A 162 -8.77 -3.78 5.99
N PHE A 163 -8.52 -2.50 6.28
CA PHE A 163 -8.31 -2.03 7.64
C PHE A 163 -9.54 -2.28 8.51
N HIS A 164 -10.74 -1.97 8.00
CA HIS A 164 -11.98 -2.26 8.72
C HIS A 164 -12.23 -3.75 8.95
N ALA A 165 -11.93 -4.59 7.96
CA ALA A 165 -12.02 -6.04 8.13
C ALA A 165 -11.05 -6.54 9.20
N PHE A 166 -9.86 -5.96 9.29
CA PHE A 166 -8.88 -6.28 10.32
C PHE A 166 -9.34 -5.83 11.71
N GLN A 167 -9.83 -4.60 11.88
CA GLN A 167 -10.39 -4.11 13.14
C GLN A 167 -11.58 -4.97 13.60
N ALA A 168 -12.53 -5.25 12.72
CA ALA A 168 -13.68 -6.08 13.06
C ALA A 168 -13.29 -7.50 13.50
N ALA A 169 -12.22 -8.06 12.94
CA ALA A 169 -11.69 -9.36 13.34
C ALA A 169 -11.01 -9.30 14.74
N GLN A 170 -10.32 -8.21 15.07
CA GLN A 170 -9.76 -8.00 16.40
C GLN A 170 -10.86 -7.85 17.46
N ASP A 171 -11.86 -7.00 17.21
CA ASP A 171 -12.99 -6.79 18.13
C ASP A 171 -13.80 -8.08 18.37
N ALA A 172 -13.89 -8.96 17.39
CA ALA A 172 -14.53 -10.25 17.53
C ALA A 172 -13.69 -11.23 18.37
N GLY A 173 -12.36 -11.22 18.20
CA GLY A 173 -11.44 -12.07 18.96
C GLY A 173 -11.35 -11.69 20.46
N GLU A 174 -11.37 -10.40 20.79
CA GLU A 174 -11.38 -9.92 22.17
C GLU A 174 -12.66 -10.30 22.94
N LYS A 175 -13.80 -10.38 22.26
CA LYS A 175 -15.08 -10.80 22.88
C LYS A 175 -15.15 -12.27 23.25
N ASP A 176 -14.40 -13.13 22.56
CA ASP A 176 -14.35 -14.55 22.84
C ASP A 176 -13.42 -14.90 24.03
N GLU A 177 -12.43 -14.04 24.33
CA GLU A 177 -11.53 -14.23 25.47
C GLU A 177 -12.13 -13.77 26.82
N ASP A 178 -13.06 -12.81 26.83
CA ASP A 178 -13.74 -12.33 28.04
C ASP A 178 -14.95 -13.17 28.44
N GLY A 179 -15.30 -14.19 27.71
CA GLY A 179 -16.54 -14.96 27.83
C GLY A 179 -16.44 -16.38 28.31
N GLU A 180 -15.60 -16.76 29.30
CA GLU A 180 -15.83 -17.98 30.13
C GLU A 180 -14.91 -17.99 31.36
N VAL A 181 -15.39 -17.39 32.44
CA VAL A 181 -14.98 -17.82 33.78
C VAL A 181 -15.92 -18.97 34.14
N PRO A 182 -15.44 -20.23 34.23
CA PRO A 182 -16.28 -21.31 34.74
C PRO A 182 -16.59 -21.04 36.20
N GLU A 183 -17.86 -20.83 36.53
CA GLU A 183 -18.37 -20.85 37.89
C GLU A 183 -17.96 -22.18 38.55
N HIS A 184 -17.06 -22.09 39.50
CA HIS A 184 -16.77 -23.20 40.40
C HIS A 184 -18.03 -23.46 41.24
N VAL A 185 -18.79 -24.49 40.89
CA VAL A 185 -19.80 -25.06 41.73
C VAL A 185 -19.08 -25.78 42.89
N GLU A 186 -18.99 -25.12 44.05
CA GLU A 186 -18.74 -25.78 45.33
C GLU A 186 -19.92 -26.68 45.64
N GLY A 187 -19.75 -27.98 45.43
CA GLY A 187 -20.65 -29.01 45.90
C GLY A 187 -20.28 -29.37 47.34
N GLU A 188 -21.14 -28.97 48.28
CA GLU A 188 -21.17 -29.48 49.63
C GLU A 188 -21.27 -31.02 49.65
N LYS A 189 -20.39 -31.67 50.39
CA LYS A 189 -20.70 -32.64 51.47
C LYS A 189 -19.42 -33.04 52.17
#